data_879f9bc297352fd0f8fbea55fe5eeb8a
#
_entry.id   879f9bc297352fd0f8fbea55fe5eeb8a
#
_cell.length_a   1.000
_cell.length_b   1.000
_cell.length_c   1.000
_cell.angle_alpha   90.00
_cell.angle_beta   90.00
_cell.angle_gamma   90.00
#
_symmetry.space_group_name_H-M   'P 1'
#
loop_
_entity.id
_entity.type
_entity.pdbx_description
1 polymer ?
#
loop_
_entity_poly.entity_id
_entity_poly.type
_entity_poly.pdbx_seq_one_letter_code
_entity_poly.pdbx_strand_id
1 'polypeptide(L)'
;HTAPGFGADDFFVGQKYGLPAYCNVDEHGCMMEDAGEWLKGQYVDDANKTVTQRLDELGALLKLEFITHSYPHDWRTKKPIIFRATTQWFASIDKIREQLLTEIANVDWVPKWGQQRMHNMIADRGDWCISRQRAWGVPIPIFYAEDDTPIMDEKVFQHVAELFREHGSNIWFEKEAKDLLPEGYTHPGSPNGEFRKETDTMDVWFDSGSSHTGAMMERGLGYPADLYFEGSDQYRGWFNSSLIIGTAVHGHSPYKQVLSHGFVMDGKGVKM
;
A
#
# COMPACT_ATOMS: atom_id res chain seq x y z
N HIS A 1 2.47 5.77 27.94
CA HIS A 1 2.95 6.49 26.77
C HIS A 1 2.22 5.97 25.52
N THR A 2 1.80 6.86 24.64
CA THR A 2 1.15 6.55 23.38
C THR A 2 1.77 7.42 22.29
N ALA A 3 2.31 6.80 21.24
CA ALA A 3 2.95 7.48 20.11
C ALA A 3 2.32 7.05 18.79
N PRO A 4 1.20 7.67 18.37
CA PRO A 4 0.43 7.25 17.19
C PRO A 4 1.22 7.20 15.88
N GLY A 5 2.33 7.93 15.79
CA GLY A 5 3.22 7.93 14.63
C GLY A 5 4.20 6.75 14.56
N PHE A 6 4.28 5.90 15.59
CA PHE A 6 5.36 4.91 15.73
C PHE A 6 4.90 3.48 16.02
N GLY A 7 3.64 3.16 15.78
CA GLY A 7 3.15 1.80 15.92
C GLY A 7 1.65 1.69 15.68
N ALA A 8 1.21 0.52 15.20
CA ALA A 8 -0.18 0.30 14.81
C ALA A 8 -1.14 0.41 16.00
N ASP A 9 -0.81 -0.19 17.15
CA ASP A 9 -1.67 -0.16 18.33
C ASP A 9 -1.85 1.26 18.87
N ASP A 10 -0.75 2.03 18.94
CA ASP A 10 -0.78 3.43 19.32
C ASP A 10 -1.54 4.29 18.30
N PHE A 11 -1.42 3.98 17.01
CA PHE A 11 -2.17 4.63 15.95
C PHE A 11 -3.68 4.46 16.12
N PHE A 12 -4.15 3.23 16.36
CA PHE A 12 -5.58 2.96 16.59
C PHE A 12 -6.10 3.63 17.88
N VAL A 13 -5.29 3.65 18.94
CA VAL A 13 -5.64 4.42 20.14
C VAL A 13 -5.71 5.92 19.81
N GLY A 14 -4.74 6.43 19.05
CA GLY A 14 -4.72 7.81 18.58
C GLY A 14 -5.98 8.18 17.80
N GLN A 15 -6.38 7.36 16.83
CA GLN A 15 -7.62 7.56 16.08
C GLN A 15 -8.85 7.62 16.99
N LYS A 16 -8.95 6.68 17.94
CA LYS A 16 -10.08 6.62 18.88
C LYS A 16 -10.23 7.87 19.73
N TYR A 17 -9.12 8.50 20.11
CA TYR A 17 -9.10 9.66 21.00
C TYR A 17 -8.79 10.99 20.28
N GLY A 18 -8.72 11.00 18.96
CA GLY A 18 -8.46 12.19 18.16
C GLY A 18 -7.04 12.74 18.34
N LEU A 19 -6.05 11.89 18.65
CA LEU A 19 -4.65 12.28 18.73
C LEU A 19 -4.02 12.28 17.34
N PRO A 20 -3.17 13.26 16.99
CA PRO A 20 -2.50 13.27 15.71
C PRO A 20 -1.47 12.14 15.60
N ALA A 21 -1.34 11.53 14.43
CA ALA A 21 -0.28 10.58 14.11
C ALA A 21 1.02 11.35 13.77
N TYR A 22 1.58 12.00 14.77
CA TYR A 22 2.76 12.82 14.65
C TYR A 22 4.01 11.96 14.55
N CYS A 23 4.90 12.25 13.59
CA CYS A 23 6.13 11.52 13.38
C CYS A 23 7.29 12.51 13.19
N ASN A 24 8.21 12.55 14.15
CA ASN A 24 9.40 13.42 14.17
C ASN A 24 10.69 12.67 13.75
N VAL A 25 10.55 11.62 12.97
CA VAL A 25 11.66 10.85 12.37
C VAL A 25 11.53 10.89 10.86
N ASP A 26 12.58 11.30 10.17
CA ASP A 26 12.63 11.40 8.71
C ASP A 26 12.75 10.04 8.00
N GLU A 27 12.83 10.06 6.67
CA GLU A 27 12.97 8.86 5.83
C GLU A 27 14.34 8.16 5.98
N HIS A 28 15.32 8.82 6.58
CA HIS A 28 16.64 8.26 6.88
C HIS A 28 16.71 7.66 8.28
N GLY A 29 15.62 7.75 9.05
CA GLY A 29 15.57 7.29 10.44
C GLY A 29 16.22 8.26 11.42
N CYS A 30 16.38 9.53 11.03
CA CYS A 30 16.98 10.57 11.87
C CYS A 30 15.90 11.46 12.49
N MET A 31 16.16 11.92 13.70
CA MET A 31 15.30 12.84 14.43
C MET A 31 15.22 14.20 13.71
N MET A 32 14.00 14.68 13.47
CA MET A 32 13.74 15.96 12.83
C MET A 32 13.90 17.12 13.81
N GLU A 33 13.83 18.36 13.32
CA GLU A 33 14.00 19.58 14.11
C GLU A 33 12.99 19.72 15.26
N ASP A 34 11.79 19.29 15.03
CA ASP A 34 10.67 19.30 15.98
C ASP A 34 10.80 18.27 17.12
N ALA A 35 11.75 17.32 17.02
CA ALA A 35 12.17 16.48 18.15
C ALA A 35 12.99 17.26 19.21
N GLY A 36 13.36 18.49 18.90
CA GLY A 36 14.18 19.36 19.72
C GLY A 36 15.66 19.38 19.30
N GLU A 37 16.31 20.53 19.47
CA GLU A 37 17.69 20.77 19.03
C GLU A 37 18.70 19.73 19.57
N TRP A 38 18.44 19.17 20.75
CA TRP A 38 19.30 18.18 21.39
C TRP A 38 19.21 16.77 20.80
N LEU A 39 18.17 16.50 19.99
CA LEU A 39 17.97 15.22 19.27
C LEU A 39 18.13 15.37 17.76
N LYS A 40 17.97 16.57 17.21
CA LYS A 40 17.98 16.84 15.78
C LYS A 40 19.17 16.16 15.07
N GLY A 41 18.86 15.42 14.01
CA GLY A 41 19.84 14.73 13.18
C GLY A 41 20.43 13.44 13.76
N GLN A 42 20.08 13.07 15.00
CA GLN A 42 20.52 11.79 15.56
C GLN A 42 19.71 10.63 14.97
N TYR A 43 20.38 9.55 14.63
CA TYR A 43 19.71 8.30 14.27
C TYR A 43 18.95 7.71 15.47
N VAL A 44 17.81 7.08 15.24
CA VAL A 44 16.90 6.62 16.31
C VAL A 44 17.57 5.74 17.37
N ASP A 45 18.50 4.85 16.96
CA ASP A 45 19.20 3.99 17.92
C ASP A 45 20.17 4.77 18.80
N ASP A 46 20.82 5.81 18.28
CA ASP A 46 21.70 6.70 19.03
C ASP A 46 20.90 7.62 19.94
N ALA A 47 19.75 8.10 19.47
CA ALA A 47 18.81 8.90 20.25
C ALA A 47 18.33 8.19 21.51
N ASN A 48 18.20 6.85 21.50
CA ASN A 48 17.83 6.07 22.68
C ASN A 48 18.77 6.32 23.87
N LYS A 49 20.07 6.42 23.64
CA LYS A 49 21.07 6.73 24.69
C LYS A 49 20.92 8.16 25.18
N THR A 50 20.79 9.10 24.24
CA THR A 50 20.66 10.53 24.56
C THR A 50 19.39 10.80 25.38
N VAL A 51 18.27 10.19 24.99
CA VAL A 51 16.99 10.30 25.74
C VAL A 51 17.11 9.71 27.13
N THR A 52 17.68 8.51 27.27
CA THR A 52 17.84 7.84 28.56
C THR A 52 18.72 8.68 29.49
N GLN A 53 19.82 9.22 28.99
CA GLN A 53 20.74 10.07 29.74
C GLN A 53 20.03 11.36 30.19
N ARG A 54 19.26 11.98 29.30
CA ARG A 54 18.49 13.19 29.61
C ARG A 54 17.42 12.96 30.67
N LEU A 55 16.76 11.82 30.63
CA LEU A 55 15.77 11.44 31.66
C LEU A 55 16.42 11.23 33.03
N ASP A 56 17.62 10.65 33.07
CA ASP A 56 18.40 10.48 34.30
C ASP A 56 18.81 11.83 34.89
N GLU A 57 19.37 12.74 34.07
CA GLU A 57 19.74 14.09 34.47
C GLU A 57 18.57 14.88 35.07
N LEU A 58 17.36 14.67 34.54
CA LEU A 58 16.14 15.32 35.03
C LEU A 58 15.51 14.62 36.23
N GLY A 59 16.08 13.50 36.70
CA GLY A 59 15.50 12.68 37.77
C GLY A 59 14.17 12.03 37.37
N ALA A 60 13.90 11.88 36.08
CA ALA A 60 12.68 11.30 35.52
C ALA A 60 12.84 9.82 35.11
N LEU A 61 14.05 9.29 35.14
CA LEU A 61 14.33 7.89 34.82
C LEU A 61 14.03 7.01 36.02
N LEU A 62 12.95 6.21 35.94
CA LEU A 62 12.61 5.28 37.01
C LEU A 62 13.52 4.03 36.99
N LYS A 63 13.75 3.44 35.83
CA LYS A 63 14.55 2.24 35.63
C LYS A 63 14.95 2.06 34.19
N LEU A 64 16.15 1.58 33.96
CA LEU A 64 16.61 1.12 32.63
C LEU A 64 16.90 -0.38 32.69
N GLU A 65 16.30 -1.15 31.80
CA GLU A 65 16.58 -2.58 31.63
C GLU A 65 16.83 -2.92 30.18
N PHE A 66 17.73 -3.87 29.94
CA PHE A 66 17.93 -4.47 28.65
C PHE A 66 17.17 -5.79 28.58
N ILE A 67 16.31 -5.90 27.56
CA ILE A 67 15.52 -7.11 27.30
C ILE A 67 15.87 -7.69 25.94
N THR A 68 15.71 -9.00 25.79
CA THR A 68 15.77 -9.68 24.50
C THR A 68 14.38 -10.09 24.09
N HIS A 69 13.95 -9.65 22.92
CA HIS A 69 12.63 -9.98 22.38
C HIS A 69 12.69 -10.14 20.85
N SER A 70 11.65 -10.73 20.27
CA SER A 70 11.49 -10.79 18.82
C SER A 70 11.21 -9.39 18.27
N TYR A 71 11.92 -9.01 17.21
CA TYR A 71 11.73 -7.73 16.53
C TYR A 71 11.74 -7.91 15.01
N PRO A 72 10.86 -7.24 14.25
CA PRO A 72 10.84 -7.38 12.80
C PRO A 72 12.08 -6.77 12.15
N HIS A 73 12.64 -7.51 11.19
CA HIS A 73 13.78 -7.10 10.39
C HIS A 73 13.42 -7.09 8.91
N ASP A 74 14.01 -6.18 8.17
CA ASP A 74 13.90 -6.20 6.71
C ASP A 74 14.46 -7.52 6.15
N TRP A 75 13.68 -8.18 5.30
CA TRP A 75 14.02 -9.52 4.81
C TRP A 75 15.27 -9.54 3.94
N ARG A 76 15.61 -8.42 3.28
CA ARG A 76 16.76 -8.28 2.38
C ARG A 76 18.03 -7.85 3.13
N THR A 77 17.94 -6.75 3.86
CA THR A 77 19.10 -6.17 4.58
C THR A 77 19.36 -6.86 5.91
N LYS A 78 18.37 -7.58 6.46
CA LYS A 78 18.41 -8.22 7.79
C LYS A 78 18.59 -7.22 8.95
N LYS A 79 18.36 -5.94 8.71
CA LYS A 79 18.43 -4.90 9.73
C LYS A 79 17.04 -4.70 10.38
N PRO A 80 17.00 -4.25 11.65
CA PRO A 80 15.75 -3.85 12.30
C PRO A 80 15.02 -2.80 11.47
N ILE A 81 13.69 -2.89 11.42
CA ILE A 81 12.86 -1.86 10.78
C ILE A 81 12.52 -0.75 11.76
N ILE A 82 12.07 0.39 11.27
CA ILE A 82 11.51 1.50 12.04
C ILE A 82 10.01 1.57 11.74
N PHE A 83 9.19 1.64 12.79
CA PHE A 83 7.78 1.98 12.65
C PHE A 83 7.63 3.49 12.60
N ARG A 84 7.04 4.02 11.52
CA ARG A 84 6.74 5.44 11.38
C ARG A 84 5.52 5.66 10.51
N ALA A 85 4.68 6.61 10.88
CA ALA A 85 3.56 7.02 10.07
C ALA A 85 4.08 7.82 8.86
N THR A 86 3.58 7.48 7.69
CA THR A 86 3.85 8.17 6.42
C THR A 86 2.56 8.36 5.66
N THR A 87 2.48 9.42 4.87
CA THR A 87 1.35 9.61 3.95
C THR A 87 1.39 8.54 2.88
N GLN A 88 0.27 7.83 2.68
CA GLN A 88 0.16 6.73 1.73
C GLN A 88 -1.21 6.78 1.04
N TRP A 89 -1.30 6.17 -0.14
CA TRP A 89 -2.55 5.95 -0.83
C TRP A 89 -3.18 4.63 -0.41
N PHE A 90 -4.46 4.68 -0.05
CA PHE A 90 -5.23 3.51 0.38
C PHE A 90 -6.47 3.34 -0.51
N ALA A 91 -6.71 2.11 -0.94
CA ALA A 91 -7.98 1.70 -1.51
C ALA A 91 -8.89 1.20 -0.38
N SER A 92 -10.04 1.86 -0.19
CA SER A 92 -10.99 1.47 0.85
C SER A 92 -11.72 0.17 0.48
N ILE A 93 -11.54 -0.85 1.30
CA ILE A 93 -12.21 -2.14 1.15
C ILE A 93 -13.62 -2.10 1.73
N ASP A 94 -13.85 -1.31 2.76
CA ASP A 94 -15.14 -1.24 3.45
C ASP A 94 -16.30 -0.92 2.51
N LYS A 95 -16.07 -0.06 1.52
CA LYS A 95 -17.10 0.35 0.55
C LYS A 95 -17.61 -0.78 -0.35
N ILE A 96 -16.80 -1.81 -0.56
CA ILE A 96 -17.11 -2.95 -1.45
C ILE A 96 -17.09 -4.30 -0.74
N ARG A 97 -16.88 -4.34 0.57
CA ARG A 97 -16.72 -5.57 1.36
C ARG A 97 -17.88 -6.54 1.17
N GLU A 98 -19.11 -6.07 1.35
CA GLU A 98 -20.31 -6.92 1.22
C GLU A 98 -20.44 -7.50 -0.20
N GLN A 99 -20.10 -6.71 -1.21
CA GLN A 99 -20.09 -7.17 -2.59
C GLN A 99 -19.01 -8.24 -2.81
N LEU A 100 -17.81 -8.02 -2.28
CA LEU A 100 -16.72 -9.02 -2.34
C LEU A 100 -17.11 -10.35 -1.67
N LEU A 101 -17.75 -10.29 -0.51
CA LEU A 101 -18.24 -11.50 0.19
C LEU A 101 -19.31 -12.23 -0.61
N THR A 102 -20.20 -11.49 -1.28
CA THR A 102 -21.19 -12.05 -2.20
C THR A 102 -20.53 -12.74 -3.39
N GLU A 103 -19.55 -12.09 -4.02
CA GLU A 103 -18.81 -12.68 -5.15
C GLU A 103 -18.03 -13.93 -4.76
N ILE A 104 -17.43 -13.98 -3.56
CA ILE A 104 -16.77 -15.18 -3.04
C ILE A 104 -17.74 -16.36 -2.96
N ALA A 105 -18.99 -16.12 -2.58
CA ALA A 105 -20.01 -17.16 -2.49
C ALA A 105 -20.44 -17.69 -3.87
N ASN A 106 -20.33 -16.88 -4.92
CA ASN A 106 -20.71 -17.22 -6.29
C ASN A 106 -19.62 -17.99 -7.06
N VAL A 107 -18.36 -17.94 -6.59
CA VAL A 107 -17.22 -18.63 -7.22
C VAL A 107 -17.20 -20.10 -6.84
N ASP A 108 -16.88 -20.98 -7.81
CA ASP A 108 -16.64 -22.40 -7.54
C ASP A 108 -15.19 -22.63 -7.08
N TRP A 109 -15.02 -23.04 -5.82
CA TRP A 109 -13.73 -23.25 -5.18
C TRP A 109 -13.32 -24.71 -5.16
N VAL A 110 -12.13 -25.01 -5.70
CA VAL A 110 -11.53 -26.33 -5.68
C VAL A 110 -10.14 -26.24 -5.05
N PRO A 111 -9.94 -26.80 -3.85
CA PRO A 111 -10.92 -27.48 -2.98
C PRO A 111 -11.90 -26.51 -2.30
N LYS A 112 -13.03 -27.01 -1.84
CA LYS A 112 -14.13 -26.20 -1.28
C LYS A 112 -13.75 -25.35 -0.06
N TRP A 113 -12.76 -25.72 0.72
CA TRP A 113 -12.25 -24.91 1.84
C TRP A 113 -11.70 -23.54 1.40
N GLY A 114 -11.36 -23.40 0.13
CA GLY A 114 -10.90 -22.13 -0.44
C GLY A 114 -11.89 -20.99 -0.27
N GLN A 115 -13.19 -21.27 -0.37
CA GLN A 115 -14.26 -20.31 -0.13
C GLN A 115 -14.18 -19.70 1.27
N GLN A 116 -14.11 -20.54 2.29
CA GLN A 116 -14.05 -20.06 3.67
C GLN A 116 -12.74 -19.29 3.95
N ARG A 117 -11.64 -19.75 3.36
CA ARG A 117 -10.35 -19.07 3.49
C ARG A 117 -10.38 -17.67 2.88
N MET A 118 -10.91 -17.52 1.67
CA MET A 118 -11.04 -16.22 1.02
C MET A 118 -12.02 -15.33 1.78
N HIS A 119 -13.15 -15.87 2.20
CA HIS A 119 -14.14 -15.14 2.99
C HIS A 119 -13.51 -14.52 4.25
N ASN A 120 -12.79 -15.30 5.05
CA ASN A 120 -12.16 -14.81 6.28
C ASN A 120 -11.10 -13.72 5.98
N MET A 121 -10.36 -13.86 4.88
CA MET A 121 -9.37 -12.87 4.47
C MET A 121 -9.98 -11.53 4.05
N ILE A 122 -11.21 -11.54 3.52
CA ILE A 122 -11.90 -10.30 3.11
C ILE A 122 -12.72 -9.72 4.25
N ALA A 123 -13.37 -10.56 5.06
CA ALA A 123 -14.23 -10.12 6.17
C ALA A 123 -13.46 -9.23 7.16
N ASP A 124 -12.24 -9.62 7.52
CA ASP A 124 -11.40 -8.91 8.48
C ASP A 124 -10.34 -8.00 7.82
N ARG A 125 -10.42 -7.80 6.50
CA ARG A 125 -9.42 -7.02 5.77
C ARG A 125 -9.58 -5.53 6.05
N GLY A 126 -8.49 -4.86 6.45
CA GLY A 126 -8.40 -3.40 6.44
C GLY A 126 -8.21 -2.84 5.02
N ASP A 127 -8.15 -1.52 4.92
CA ASP A 127 -7.87 -0.84 3.66
C ASP A 127 -6.54 -1.29 3.05
N TRP A 128 -6.49 -1.32 1.73
CA TRP A 128 -5.30 -1.74 1.00
C TRP A 128 -4.40 -0.55 0.72
N CYS A 129 -3.24 -0.49 1.39
CA CYS A 129 -2.20 0.47 1.03
C CYS A 129 -1.64 0.11 -0.35
N ILE A 130 -1.95 0.94 -1.36
CA ILE A 130 -1.59 0.69 -2.76
C ILE A 130 -0.29 1.38 -3.17
N SER A 131 0.19 2.36 -2.42
CA SER A 131 1.42 3.10 -2.72
C SER A 131 2.67 2.38 -2.22
N ARG A 132 3.75 2.48 -3.02
CA ARG A 132 5.06 1.91 -2.72
C ARG A 132 6.16 2.89 -3.13
N GLN A 133 7.18 3.01 -2.29
CA GLN A 133 8.38 3.79 -2.56
C GLN A 133 9.40 2.88 -3.25
N ARG A 134 9.28 2.76 -4.59
CA ARG A 134 10.14 1.92 -5.43
C ARG A 134 10.62 2.71 -6.65
N ALA A 135 11.84 2.42 -7.07
CA ALA A 135 12.40 2.98 -8.30
C ALA A 135 11.84 2.31 -9.58
N TRP A 136 11.21 1.15 -9.45
CA TRP A 136 10.58 0.40 -10.52
C TRP A 136 9.16 0.03 -10.13
N GLY A 137 8.20 0.30 -11.01
CA GLY A 137 6.79 -0.05 -10.84
C GLY A 137 5.90 0.83 -11.72
N VAL A 138 4.60 0.51 -11.76
CA VAL A 138 3.59 1.34 -12.42
C VAL A 138 3.35 2.58 -11.55
N PRO A 139 3.44 3.80 -12.09
CA PRO A 139 3.22 5.01 -11.31
C PRO A 139 1.77 5.15 -10.85
N ILE A 140 1.56 5.84 -9.75
CA ILE A 140 0.23 6.31 -9.33
C ILE A 140 -0.03 7.63 -10.06
N PRO A 141 -1.00 7.70 -11.00
CA PRO A 141 -1.17 8.85 -11.89
C PRO A 141 -1.94 10.00 -11.21
N ILE A 142 -1.45 10.46 -10.06
CA ILE A 142 -2.03 11.55 -9.28
C ILE A 142 -1.15 12.79 -9.36
N PHE A 143 -1.79 13.93 -9.57
CA PHE A 143 -1.15 15.23 -9.42
C PHE A 143 -1.62 15.89 -8.13
N TYR A 144 -0.81 16.83 -7.66
CA TYR A 144 -1.15 17.67 -6.53
C TYR A 144 -1.09 19.13 -6.96
N ALA A 145 -2.04 19.91 -6.47
CA ALA A 145 -2.04 21.35 -6.58
C ALA A 145 -0.96 21.97 -5.66
N GLU A 146 -0.72 23.27 -5.80
CA GLU A 146 0.24 24.03 -4.97
C GLU A 146 -0.10 23.96 -3.47
N ASP A 147 -1.36 23.84 -3.12
CA ASP A 147 -1.86 23.69 -1.74
C ASP A 147 -1.87 22.23 -1.24
N ASP A 148 -1.17 21.33 -1.95
CA ASP A 148 -1.11 19.88 -1.69
C ASP A 148 -2.44 19.13 -1.87
N THR A 149 -3.48 19.74 -2.41
CA THR A 149 -4.74 19.06 -2.74
C THR A 149 -4.51 18.05 -3.86
N PRO A 150 -4.84 16.77 -3.67
CA PRO A 150 -4.76 15.77 -4.75
C PRO A 150 -5.84 16.02 -5.79
N ILE A 151 -5.46 15.94 -7.06
CA ILE A 151 -6.36 16.16 -8.20
C ILE A 151 -7.09 14.87 -8.52
N MET A 152 -8.38 14.82 -8.18
CA MET A 152 -9.27 13.68 -8.40
C MET A 152 -10.26 14.00 -9.54
N ASP A 153 -9.72 14.40 -10.69
CA ASP A 153 -10.49 14.80 -11.88
C ASP A 153 -10.45 13.68 -12.92
N GLU A 154 -11.64 13.19 -13.28
CA GLU A 154 -11.77 12.11 -14.25
C GLU A 154 -11.19 12.48 -15.63
N LYS A 155 -11.28 13.74 -16.05
CA LYS A 155 -10.69 14.19 -17.32
C LYS A 155 -9.17 14.09 -17.32
N VAL A 156 -8.54 14.38 -16.16
CA VAL A 156 -7.11 14.22 -15.99
C VAL A 156 -6.74 12.75 -16.05
N PHE A 157 -7.48 11.88 -15.36
CA PHE A 157 -7.24 10.44 -15.40
C PHE A 157 -7.38 9.84 -16.82
N GLN A 158 -8.41 10.24 -17.56
CA GLN A 158 -8.60 9.78 -18.93
C GLN A 158 -7.47 10.26 -19.84
N HIS A 159 -7.04 11.52 -19.71
CA HIS A 159 -5.93 12.07 -20.49
C HIS A 159 -4.63 11.32 -20.21
N VAL A 160 -4.30 11.06 -18.96
CA VAL A 160 -3.09 10.30 -18.60
C VAL A 160 -3.19 8.84 -19.07
N ALA A 161 -4.37 8.23 -19.02
CA ALA A 161 -4.59 6.89 -19.54
C ALA A 161 -4.32 6.81 -21.05
N GLU A 162 -4.73 7.84 -21.84
CA GLU A 162 -4.41 7.92 -23.26
C GLU A 162 -2.90 8.09 -23.49
N LEU A 163 -2.23 8.96 -22.74
CA LEU A 163 -0.77 9.11 -22.80
C LEU A 163 -0.05 7.78 -22.50
N PHE A 164 -0.51 7.03 -21.50
CA PHE A 164 0.06 5.73 -21.17
C PHE A 164 -0.20 4.69 -22.26
N ARG A 165 -1.36 4.74 -22.92
CA ARG A 165 -1.68 3.86 -24.05
C ARG A 165 -0.78 4.12 -25.26
N GLU A 166 -0.48 5.38 -25.52
CA GLU A 166 0.34 5.79 -26.67
C GLU A 166 1.83 5.61 -26.43
N HIS A 167 2.31 5.99 -25.23
CA HIS A 167 3.74 6.12 -24.94
C HIS A 167 4.26 5.13 -23.89
N GLY A 168 3.36 4.37 -23.23
CA GLY A 168 3.69 3.55 -22.08
C GLY A 168 3.77 4.38 -20.77
N SER A 169 3.74 3.70 -19.63
CA SER A 169 3.72 4.36 -18.32
C SER A 169 5.03 5.07 -17.96
N ASN A 170 6.13 4.79 -18.65
CA ASN A 170 7.41 5.46 -18.43
C ASN A 170 7.37 6.97 -18.67
N ILE A 171 6.45 7.44 -19.53
CA ILE A 171 6.24 8.88 -19.80
C ILE A 171 5.99 9.66 -18.49
N TRP A 172 5.41 9.01 -17.48
CA TRP A 172 5.20 9.62 -16.17
C TRP A 172 6.48 10.10 -15.51
N PHE A 173 7.56 9.33 -15.66
CA PHE A 173 8.86 9.64 -15.09
C PHE A 173 9.71 10.56 -15.98
N GLU A 174 9.44 10.57 -17.29
CA GLU A 174 10.21 11.32 -18.30
C GLU A 174 9.76 12.77 -18.46
N LYS A 175 8.49 13.06 -18.16
CA LYS A 175 7.87 14.37 -18.41
C LYS A 175 7.57 15.11 -17.10
N GLU A 176 7.53 16.43 -17.15
CA GLU A 176 7.08 17.27 -16.04
C GLU A 176 5.55 17.23 -15.89
N ALA A 177 5.04 17.61 -14.71
CA ALA A 177 3.60 17.58 -14.43
C ALA A 177 2.77 18.36 -15.46
N LYS A 178 3.25 19.55 -15.83
CA LYS A 178 2.60 20.44 -16.82
C LYS A 178 2.47 19.81 -18.22
N ASP A 179 3.38 18.91 -18.60
CA ASP A 179 3.40 18.25 -19.91
C ASP A 179 2.51 16.99 -19.95
N LEU A 180 2.04 16.54 -18.78
CA LEU A 180 1.17 15.38 -18.59
C LEU A 180 -0.28 15.76 -18.25
N LEU A 181 -0.53 17.02 -17.93
CA LEU A 181 -1.88 17.53 -17.73
C LEU A 181 -2.53 17.94 -19.06
N PRO A 182 -3.87 17.91 -19.16
CA PRO A 182 -4.57 18.44 -20.33
C PRO A 182 -4.17 19.91 -20.59
N GLU A 183 -4.07 20.29 -21.86
CA GLU A 183 -3.74 21.66 -22.26
C GLU A 183 -4.68 22.68 -21.61
N GLY A 184 -4.12 23.69 -20.97
CA GLY A 184 -4.88 24.75 -20.30
C GLY A 184 -5.58 24.31 -19.01
N TYR A 185 -5.20 23.15 -18.44
CA TYR A 185 -5.78 22.70 -17.17
C TYR A 185 -5.51 23.70 -16.04
N THR A 186 -6.55 23.99 -15.27
CA THR A 186 -6.49 24.88 -14.10
C THR A 186 -7.17 24.24 -12.91
N HIS A 187 -6.68 24.53 -11.71
CA HIS A 187 -7.26 24.07 -10.46
C HIS A 187 -7.25 25.18 -9.41
N PRO A 188 -8.30 25.34 -8.60
CA PRO A 188 -8.36 26.40 -7.58
C PRO A 188 -7.20 26.37 -6.58
N GLY A 189 -6.69 25.19 -6.24
CA GLY A 189 -5.53 25.01 -5.36
C GLY A 189 -4.18 25.34 -6.01
N SER A 190 -4.15 25.70 -7.31
CA SER A 190 -2.94 26.08 -8.06
C SER A 190 -3.13 27.44 -8.73
N PRO A 191 -3.15 28.52 -7.98
CA PRO A 191 -3.38 29.87 -8.52
C PRO A 191 -2.30 30.33 -9.50
N ASN A 192 -1.08 29.80 -9.41
CA ASN A 192 0.02 30.10 -10.33
C ASN A 192 0.15 29.06 -11.45
N GLY A 193 -0.70 28.03 -11.47
CA GLY A 193 -0.68 26.97 -12.47
C GLY A 193 0.45 25.96 -12.29
N GLU A 194 1.02 25.88 -11.11
CA GLU A 194 2.05 24.89 -10.79
C GLU A 194 1.41 23.61 -10.21
N PHE A 195 1.97 22.46 -10.60
CA PHE A 195 1.52 21.15 -10.17
C PHE A 195 2.73 20.25 -9.92
N ARG A 196 2.59 19.35 -8.98
CA ARG A 196 3.57 18.26 -8.78
C ARG A 196 2.93 16.90 -9.04
N LYS A 197 3.74 15.91 -9.40
CA LYS A 197 3.32 14.53 -9.60
C LYS A 197 3.50 13.73 -8.33
N GLU A 198 2.68 12.68 -8.18
CA GLU A 198 3.00 11.59 -7.27
C GLU A 198 4.25 10.84 -7.76
N THR A 199 5.13 10.50 -6.82
CA THR A 199 6.38 9.77 -7.10
C THR A 199 6.33 8.31 -6.70
N ASP A 200 5.34 7.93 -5.90
CA ASP A 200 5.13 6.55 -5.50
C ASP A 200 4.65 5.69 -6.68
N THR A 201 4.98 4.41 -6.60
CA THR A 201 4.50 3.40 -7.54
C THR A 201 3.36 2.59 -6.93
N MET A 202 2.57 1.93 -7.76
CA MET A 202 1.55 1.02 -7.28
C MET A 202 2.15 -0.25 -6.68
N ASP A 203 1.46 -0.83 -5.72
CA ASP A 203 1.71 -2.19 -5.27
C ASP A 203 1.66 -3.15 -6.46
N VAL A 204 2.67 -3.98 -6.63
CA VAL A 204 2.75 -4.98 -7.71
C VAL A 204 1.54 -5.93 -7.72
N TRP A 205 0.86 -6.10 -6.58
CA TRP A 205 -0.39 -6.86 -6.52
C TRP A 205 -1.57 -6.14 -7.19
N PHE A 206 -1.48 -4.83 -7.36
CA PHE A 206 -2.42 -4.08 -8.19
C PHE A 206 -2.21 -4.42 -9.67
N ASP A 207 -0.97 -4.42 -10.13
CA ASP A 207 -0.62 -4.78 -11.50
C ASP A 207 -1.08 -6.20 -11.85
N SER A 208 -0.69 -7.17 -11.02
CA SER A 208 -1.09 -8.56 -11.22
C SER A 208 -2.60 -8.78 -11.06
N GLY A 209 -3.23 -8.06 -10.14
CA GLY A 209 -4.69 -8.09 -9.94
C GLY A 209 -5.47 -7.53 -11.12
N SER A 210 -4.85 -6.68 -11.96
CA SER A 210 -5.44 -6.10 -13.17
C SER A 210 -5.26 -6.97 -14.42
N SER A 211 -4.63 -8.14 -14.31
CA SER A 211 -4.32 -9.03 -15.45
C SER A 211 -5.56 -9.49 -16.24
N HIS A 212 -6.72 -9.59 -15.60
CA HIS A 212 -7.98 -9.90 -16.27
C HIS A 212 -8.39 -8.81 -17.27
N THR A 213 -8.06 -7.54 -17.03
CA THR A 213 -8.30 -6.46 -18.01
C THR A 213 -7.27 -6.54 -19.14
N GLY A 214 -5.98 -6.41 -18.84
CA GLY A 214 -4.93 -6.31 -19.86
C GLY A 214 -4.67 -7.58 -20.65
N ALA A 215 -4.77 -8.76 -20.03
CA ALA A 215 -4.51 -10.03 -20.69
C ALA A 215 -5.75 -10.68 -21.32
N MET A 216 -6.93 -10.46 -20.77
CA MET A 216 -8.14 -11.13 -21.24
C MET A 216 -9.08 -10.19 -22.00
N MET A 217 -9.56 -9.12 -21.36
CA MET A 217 -10.56 -8.24 -21.95
C MET A 217 -10.02 -7.53 -23.20
N GLU A 218 -8.84 -6.92 -23.11
CA GLU A 218 -8.24 -6.18 -24.24
C GLU A 218 -7.85 -7.09 -25.41
N ARG A 219 -7.63 -8.38 -25.16
CA ARG A 219 -7.34 -9.38 -26.19
C ARG A 219 -8.58 -10.15 -26.69
N GLY A 220 -9.76 -9.78 -26.21
CA GLY A 220 -11.01 -10.42 -26.60
C GLY A 220 -11.18 -11.87 -26.14
N LEU A 221 -10.48 -12.27 -25.07
CA LEU A 221 -10.55 -13.63 -24.54
C LEU A 221 -11.75 -13.86 -23.58
N GLY A 222 -12.53 -12.80 -23.35
CA GLY A 222 -13.71 -12.83 -22.51
C GLY A 222 -13.45 -12.43 -21.05
N TYR A 223 -14.56 -12.20 -20.31
CA TYR A 223 -14.58 -11.84 -18.90
C TYR A 223 -15.92 -12.27 -18.29
N PRO A 224 -15.97 -12.86 -17.10
CA PRO A 224 -14.83 -13.30 -16.28
C PRO A 224 -14.10 -14.52 -16.85
N ALA A 225 -12.88 -14.82 -16.32
CA ALA A 225 -12.15 -16.03 -16.64
C ALA A 225 -12.91 -17.27 -16.18
N ASP A 226 -12.86 -18.35 -16.97
CA ASP A 226 -13.50 -19.59 -16.57
C ASP A 226 -12.78 -20.23 -15.38
N LEU A 227 -11.44 -20.15 -15.34
CA LEU A 227 -10.61 -20.76 -14.31
C LEU A 227 -9.40 -19.90 -13.97
N TYR A 228 -9.19 -19.66 -12.65
CA TYR A 228 -7.90 -19.27 -12.09
C TYR A 228 -7.24 -20.49 -11.46
N PHE A 229 -5.99 -20.75 -11.83
CA PHE A 229 -5.25 -21.93 -11.41
C PHE A 229 -3.85 -21.58 -10.93
N GLU A 230 -3.62 -21.70 -9.61
CA GLU A 230 -2.35 -21.41 -8.96
C GLU A 230 -2.21 -22.11 -7.59
N GLY A 231 -1.06 -21.89 -6.94
CA GLY A 231 -0.77 -22.36 -5.60
C GLY A 231 -1.66 -21.74 -4.52
N SER A 232 -1.80 -22.46 -3.41
CA SER A 232 -2.65 -22.04 -2.29
C SER A 232 -2.15 -20.80 -1.51
N ASP A 233 -0.95 -20.33 -1.78
CA ASP A 233 -0.44 -19.04 -1.29
C ASP A 233 -1.14 -17.85 -1.96
N GLN A 234 -1.71 -18.03 -3.16
CA GLN A 234 -2.36 -16.96 -3.93
C GLN A 234 -3.70 -16.49 -3.35
N TYR A 235 -4.22 -17.13 -2.32
CA TYR A 235 -5.30 -16.56 -1.51
C TYR A 235 -4.91 -15.22 -0.86
N ARG A 236 -3.61 -15.01 -0.58
CA ARG A 236 -3.04 -13.72 -0.14
C ARG A 236 -2.36 -12.93 -1.26
N GLY A 237 -2.43 -13.38 -2.48
CA GLY A 237 -1.79 -12.76 -3.63
C GLY A 237 -2.78 -12.53 -4.76
N TRP A 238 -2.54 -13.17 -5.88
CA TRP A 238 -3.25 -12.92 -7.13
C TRP A 238 -4.76 -13.18 -7.06
N PHE A 239 -5.21 -14.24 -6.40
CA PHE A 239 -6.65 -14.50 -6.25
C PHE A 239 -7.34 -13.34 -5.52
N ASN A 240 -6.72 -12.84 -4.46
CA ASN A 240 -7.26 -11.77 -3.63
C ASN A 240 -7.25 -10.41 -4.36
N SER A 241 -6.11 -10.02 -4.91
CA SER A 241 -5.98 -8.73 -5.60
C SER A 241 -6.85 -8.66 -6.85
N SER A 242 -6.94 -9.76 -7.63
CA SER A 242 -7.84 -9.84 -8.79
C SER A 242 -9.31 -9.71 -8.38
N LEU A 243 -9.72 -10.37 -7.30
CA LEU A 243 -11.10 -10.28 -6.80
C LEU A 243 -11.46 -8.83 -6.42
N ILE A 244 -10.58 -8.18 -5.66
CA ILE A 244 -10.81 -6.80 -5.21
C ILE A 244 -10.93 -5.87 -6.43
N ILE A 245 -9.98 -5.91 -7.34
CA ILE A 245 -9.96 -5.02 -8.51
C ILE A 245 -11.12 -5.34 -9.46
N GLY A 246 -11.35 -6.61 -9.77
CA GLY A 246 -12.45 -7.03 -10.64
C GLY A 246 -13.81 -6.60 -10.09
N THR A 247 -14.06 -6.81 -8.80
CA THR A 247 -15.30 -6.39 -8.16
C THR A 247 -15.44 -4.87 -8.10
N ALA A 248 -14.37 -4.15 -7.77
CA ALA A 248 -14.39 -2.69 -7.71
C ALA A 248 -14.66 -2.03 -9.07
N VAL A 249 -14.06 -2.56 -10.16
CA VAL A 249 -14.11 -1.96 -11.49
C VAL A 249 -15.28 -2.47 -12.32
N HIS A 250 -15.57 -3.78 -12.26
CA HIS A 250 -16.55 -4.44 -13.12
C HIS A 250 -17.82 -4.88 -12.38
N GLY A 251 -17.85 -4.75 -11.06
CA GLY A 251 -19.02 -5.10 -10.25
C GLY A 251 -19.17 -6.58 -9.92
N HIS A 252 -18.25 -7.44 -10.36
CA HIS A 252 -18.28 -8.88 -10.08
C HIS A 252 -16.90 -9.53 -10.12
N SER A 253 -16.81 -10.77 -9.65
CA SER A 253 -15.57 -11.57 -9.64
C SER A 253 -14.95 -11.68 -11.05
N PRO A 254 -13.62 -11.57 -11.18
CA PRO A 254 -12.92 -11.76 -12.44
C PRO A 254 -12.75 -13.22 -12.85
N TYR A 255 -13.22 -14.15 -12.04
CA TYR A 255 -13.15 -15.59 -12.30
C TYR A 255 -14.40 -16.32 -11.82
N LYS A 256 -14.77 -17.38 -12.55
CA LYS A 256 -15.91 -18.26 -12.23
C LYS A 256 -15.49 -19.39 -11.28
N GLN A 257 -14.28 -19.90 -11.45
CA GLN A 257 -13.74 -21.01 -10.66
C GLN A 257 -12.29 -20.72 -10.26
N VAL A 258 -11.91 -21.13 -9.06
CA VAL A 258 -10.53 -21.15 -8.56
C VAL A 258 -10.14 -22.59 -8.23
N LEU A 259 -9.08 -23.09 -8.87
CA LEU A 259 -8.45 -24.34 -8.51
C LEU A 259 -7.08 -24.05 -7.89
N SER A 260 -6.91 -24.37 -6.61
CA SER A 260 -5.66 -24.17 -5.91
C SER A 260 -4.98 -25.50 -5.59
N HIS A 261 -3.67 -25.56 -5.89
CA HIS A 261 -2.85 -26.73 -5.60
C HIS A 261 -1.86 -26.45 -4.46
N GLY A 262 -1.22 -27.53 -3.96
CA GLY A 262 -0.11 -27.43 -3.02
C GLY A 262 1.20 -27.07 -3.72
N PHE A 263 2.27 -27.01 -2.92
CA PHE A 263 3.61 -26.74 -3.45
C PHE A 263 4.29 -28.01 -3.94
N VAL A 264 5.22 -27.85 -4.88
CA VAL A 264 6.13 -28.93 -5.25
C VAL A 264 7.04 -29.23 -4.06
N MET A 265 7.11 -30.49 -3.68
CA MET A 265 7.84 -30.96 -2.52
C MET A 265 8.99 -31.85 -2.98
N ASP A 266 10.10 -31.83 -2.26
CA ASP A 266 11.18 -32.80 -2.44
C ASP A 266 10.81 -34.17 -1.86
N GLY A 267 11.69 -35.17 -2.03
CA GLY A 267 11.50 -36.51 -1.50
C GLY A 267 11.43 -36.62 0.04
N LYS A 268 11.72 -35.51 0.74
CA LYS A 268 11.63 -35.41 2.21
C LYS A 268 10.41 -34.61 2.66
N GLY A 269 9.59 -34.15 1.73
CA GLY A 269 8.40 -33.34 2.03
C GLY A 269 8.70 -31.88 2.35
N VAL A 270 9.86 -31.38 1.93
CA VAL A 270 10.22 -29.96 2.07
C VAL A 270 9.84 -29.23 0.78
N LYS A 271 9.25 -28.05 0.92
CA LYS A 271 8.92 -27.18 -0.22
C LYS A 271 10.18 -26.85 -1.01
N MET A 272 10.13 -27.07 -2.31
CA MET A 272 11.21 -26.73 -3.24
C MET A 272 11.30 -25.22 -3.49
#